data_7c44f5d225f60be9680897503136fb57
#
_entry.id   7c44f5d225f60be9680897503136fb57
#
_cell.length_a   1.000
_cell.length_b   1.000
_cell.length_c   1.000
_cell.angle_alpha   90.00
_cell.angle_beta   90.00
_cell.angle_gamma   90.00
#
_symmetry.space_group_name_H-M   'P 1'
#
loop_
_entity.id
_entity.type
_entity.pdbx_description
1 polymer ?
#
loop_
_entity_poly.entity_id
_entity_poly.type
_entity_poly.pdbx_seq_one_letter_code
_entity_poly.pdbx_strand_id
1 'polypeptide(L)'
;FLCAREAVRRMSTRHGGPGGTIVNVSSVASRLGSPAEYVDYAASKGAIDTMTVGLAKEVASEGIRVNAVRPGLTYTDIHASGGEPGRVDRLKDAIPMKRGGEAIEVARAIAWVLSDEASYVTGAVLDVGGGR
;
A
#
# COMPACT_ATOMS: atom_id res chain seq x y z
N PHE A 1 -9.92 -2.66 -7.41
CA PHE A 1 -10.53 -3.98 -7.66
C PHE A 1 -10.35 -4.43 -9.11
N LEU A 2 -10.81 -3.65 -10.10
CA LEU A 2 -10.79 -4.06 -11.52
C LEU A 2 -9.38 -4.42 -12.01
N CYS A 3 -8.38 -3.62 -11.68
CA CYS A 3 -6.99 -3.90 -12.06
C CYS A 3 -6.48 -5.20 -11.44
N ALA A 4 -6.78 -5.44 -10.15
CA ALA A 4 -6.38 -6.68 -9.47
C ALA A 4 -7.05 -7.91 -10.10
N ARG A 5 -8.33 -7.82 -10.45
CA ARG A 5 -9.06 -8.88 -11.14
C ARG A 5 -8.39 -9.25 -12.47
N GLU A 6 -8.06 -8.26 -13.30
CA GLU A 6 -7.43 -8.49 -14.59
C GLU A 6 -5.99 -9.00 -14.47
N ALA A 7 -5.26 -8.55 -13.42
CA ALA A 7 -3.94 -9.07 -13.11
C ALA A 7 -4.01 -10.57 -12.76
N VAL A 8 -4.92 -10.96 -11.86
CA VAL A 8 -5.13 -12.36 -11.48
C VAL A 8 -5.46 -13.23 -12.71
N ARG A 9 -6.36 -12.78 -13.57
CA ARG A 9 -6.72 -13.52 -14.80
C ARG A 9 -5.54 -13.83 -15.72
N ARG A 10 -4.54 -12.93 -15.75
CA ARG A 10 -3.34 -13.08 -16.59
C ARG A 10 -2.21 -13.85 -15.91
N MET A 11 -2.11 -13.73 -14.58
CA MET A 11 -1.00 -14.27 -13.79
C MET A 11 -1.29 -15.69 -13.28
N SER A 12 -2.56 -16.02 -12.98
CA SER A 12 -2.94 -17.27 -12.34
C SER A 12 -2.50 -18.49 -13.13
N THR A 13 -1.77 -19.40 -12.45
CA THR A 13 -1.40 -20.71 -13.03
C THR A 13 -2.62 -21.57 -13.36
N ARG A 14 -3.74 -21.34 -12.67
CA ARG A 14 -5.04 -21.98 -12.98
C ARG A 14 -5.55 -21.62 -14.37
N HIS A 15 -5.17 -20.45 -14.88
CA HIS A 15 -5.54 -19.97 -16.22
C HIS A 15 -4.38 -20.05 -17.22
N GLY A 16 -3.31 -20.79 -16.89
CA GLY A 16 -2.13 -20.93 -17.73
C GLY A 16 -1.15 -19.76 -17.65
N GLY A 17 -1.30 -18.88 -16.67
CA GLY A 17 -0.36 -17.78 -16.41
C GLY A 17 0.91 -18.24 -15.68
N PRO A 18 1.94 -17.40 -15.62
CA PRO A 18 3.25 -17.73 -15.01
C PRO A 18 3.31 -17.56 -13.50
N GLY A 19 2.24 -17.18 -12.83
CA GLY A 19 2.28 -16.62 -11.48
C GLY A 19 2.64 -15.14 -11.47
N GLY A 20 2.91 -14.58 -10.28
CA GLY A 20 3.36 -13.20 -10.19
C GLY A 20 3.15 -12.55 -8.83
N THR A 21 3.32 -11.24 -8.80
CA THR A 21 3.17 -10.46 -7.57
C THR A 21 2.36 -9.19 -7.80
N ILE A 22 1.45 -8.92 -6.88
CA ILE A 22 0.62 -7.71 -6.85
C ILE A 22 0.95 -6.94 -5.56
N VAL A 23 1.26 -5.64 -5.69
CA VAL A 23 1.38 -4.74 -4.54
C VAL A 23 0.38 -3.61 -4.68
N ASN A 24 -0.51 -3.51 -3.72
CA ASN A 24 -1.48 -2.43 -3.62
C ASN A 24 -0.89 -1.28 -2.79
N VAL A 25 -1.12 -0.04 -3.23
CA VAL A 25 -0.72 1.15 -2.46
C VAL A 25 -1.90 1.62 -1.63
N SER A 26 -1.85 1.34 -0.33
CA SER A 26 -2.81 1.80 0.67
C SER A 26 -2.34 3.12 1.31
N SER A 27 -2.60 3.33 2.58
CA SER A 27 -2.14 4.47 3.39
C SER A 27 -2.24 4.14 4.87
N VAL A 28 -1.39 4.71 5.70
CA VAL A 28 -1.56 4.67 7.17
C VAL A 28 -2.90 5.29 7.62
N ALA A 29 -3.51 6.12 6.79
CA ALA A 29 -4.85 6.67 7.02
C ALA A 29 -5.90 5.58 7.24
N SER A 30 -5.76 4.40 6.63
CA SER A 30 -6.66 3.25 6.83
C SER A 30 -6.75 2.80 8.30
N ARG A 31 -5.67 2.97 9.07
CA ARG A 31 -5.61 2.67 10.52
C ARG A 31 -5.99 3.86 11.39
N LEU A 32 -5.62 5.07 10.94
CA LEU A 32 -5.82 6.29 11.72
C LEU A 32 -7.23 6.87 11.58
N GLY A 33 -7.96 6.50 10.53
CA GLY A 33 -9.30 6.99 10.26
C GLY A 33 -9.37 8.43 9.75
N SER A 34 -8.29 9.20 9.83
CA SER A 34 -8.18 10.61 9.41
C SER A 34 -9.35 11.49 9.84
N PRO A 35 -9.70 11.54 11.15
CA PRO A 35 -10.85 12.29 11.64
C PRO A 35 -10.71 13.79 11.34
N ALA A 36 -11.84 14.42 10.97
CA ALA A 36 -11.94 15.84 10.61
C ALA A 36 -11.10 16.27 9.38
N GLU A 37 -10.51 15.32 8.65
CA GLU A 37 -9.72 15.59 7.44
C GLU A 37 -10.24 14.79 6.23
N TYR A 38 -10.00 13.47 6.23
CA TYR A 38 -10.23 12.61 5.05
C TYR A 38 -10.78 11.23 5.46
N VAL A 39 -11.94 11.17 6.12
CA VAL A 39 -12.56 9.91 6.57
C VAL A 39 -12.93 9.00 5.40
N ASP A 40 -13.42 9.56 4.32
CA ASP A 40 -13.77 8.87 3.06
C ASP A 40 -12.52 8.25 2.39
N TYR A 41 -11.43 9.01 2.33
CA TYR A 41 -10.15 8.49 1.86
C TYR A 41 -9.64 7.34 2.74
N ALA A 42 -9.68 7.51 4.07
CA ALA A 42 -9.28 6.47 5.01
C ALA A 42 -10.11 5.19 4.82
N ALA A 43 -11.43 5.32 4.65
CA ALA A 43 -12.33 4.20 4.37
C ALA A 43 -11.96 3.51 3.05
N SER A 44 -11.68 4.28 1.99
CA SER A 44 -11.24 3.71 0.70
C SER A 44 -9.96 2.90 0.81
N LYS A 45 -9.01 3.37 1.63
CA LYS A 45 -7.73 2.67 1.88
C LYS A 45 -7.89 1.46 2.81
N GLY A 46 -8.83 1.50 3.76
CA GLY A 46 -9.23 0.33 4.54
C GLY A 46 -9.81 -0.80 3.67
N ALA A 47 -10.60 -0.44 2.66
CA ALA A 47 -11.11 -1.40 1.68
C ALA A 47 -9.96 -2.08 0.88
N ILE A 48 -8.91 -1.34 0.52
CA ILE A 48 -7.71 -1.89 -0.14
C ILE A 48 -7.00 -2.89 0.77
N ASP A 49 -6.85 -2.58 2.05
CA ASP A 49 -6.20 -3.47 3.02
C ASP A 49 -6.94 -4.80 3.15
N THR A 50 -8.26 -4.73 3.35
CA THR A 50 -9.11 -5.92 3.47
C THR A 50 -9.11 -6.74 2.18
N MET A 51 -9.23 -6.08 1.01
CA MET A 51 -9.15 -6.74 -0.29
C MET A 51 -7.80 -7.44 -0.48
N THR A 52 -6.70 -6.81 -0.08
CA THR A 52 -5.35 -7.39 -0.19
C THR A 52 -5.26 -8.70 0.57
N VAL A 53 -5.71 -8.72 1.82
CA VAL A 53 -5.66 -9.92 2.68
C VAL A 53 -6.55 -11.04 2.13
N GLY A 54 -7.77 -10.70 1.68
CA GLY A 54 -8.69 -11.66 1.11
C GLY A 54 -8.15 -12.27 -0.18
N LEU A 55 -7.76 -11.41 -1.13
CA LEU A 55 -7.25 -11.83 -2.43
C LEU A 55 -5.98 -12.67 -2.30
N ALA A 56 -5.07 -12.31 -1.39
CA ALA A 56 -3.85 -13.07 -1.13
C ALA A 56 -4.15 -14.54 -0.78
N LYS A 57 -5.15 -14.77 0.06
CA LYS A 57 -5.56 -16.12 0.47
C LYS A 57 -6.21 -16.90 -0.67
N GLU A 58 -6.98 -16.22 -1.52
CA GLU A 58 -7.66 -16.85 -2.66
C GLU A 58 -6.68 -17.34 -3.72
N VAL A 59 -5.64 -16.53 -4.04
CA VAL A 59 -4.78 -16.77 -5.21
C VAL A 59 -3.39 -17.30 -4.86
N ALA A 60 -3.06 -17.53 -3.59
CA ALA A 60 -1.75 -18.02 -3.18
C ALA A 60 -1.40 -19.37 -3.84
N SER A 61 -2.35 -20.31 -3.90
CA SER A 61 -2.18 -21.61 -4.57
C SER A 61 -2.11 -21.52 -6.10
N GLU A 62 -2.40 -20.36 -6.64
CA GLU A 62 -2.34 -20.06 -8.07
C GLU A 62 -1.03 -19.37 -8.47
N GLY A 63 -0.02 -19.40 -7.60
CA GLY A 63 1.31 -18.82 -7.82
C GLY A 63 1.35 -17.30 -7.75
N ILE A 64 0.36 -16.64 -7.11
CA ILE A 64 0.30 -15.18 -7.01
C ILE A 64 0.45 -14.74 -5.56
N ARG A 65 1.41 -13.84 -5.30
CA ARG A 65 1.54 -13.14 -4.03
C ARG A 65 0.82 -11.78 -4.12
N VAL A 66 0.07 -11.44 -3.10
CA VAL A 66 -0.64 -10.15 -3.02
C VAL A 66 -0.35 -9.48 -1.69
N ASN A 67 0.21 -8.29 -1.72
CA ASN A 67 0.55 -7.51 -0.53
C ASN A 67 0.12 -6.06 -0.69
N ALA A 68 0.17 -5.29 0.38
CA ALA A 68 -0.01 -3.85 0.34
C ALA A 68 1.12 -3.11 1.07
N VAL A 69 1.37 -1.89 0.65
CA VAL A 69 2.21 -0.93 1.35
C VAL A 69 1.32 0.23 1.81
N ARG A 70 1.47 0.65 3.06
CA ARG A 70 0.82 1.84 3.63
C ARG A 70 1.84 2.96 3.81
N PRO A 71 1.98 3.88 2.86
CA PRO A 71 2.78 5.08 3.07
C PRO A 71 2.20 5.95 4.19
N GLY A 72 3.09 6.57 4.96
CA GLY A 72 2.75 7.67 5.86
C GLY A 72 2.78 9.03 5.15
N LEU A 73 3.02 10.08 5.91
CA LEU A 73 3.26 11.42 5.37
C LEU A 73 4.56 11.43 4.57
N THR A 74 4.44 11.58 3.26
CA THR A 74 5.55 11.47 2.30
C THR A 74 5.57 12.72 1.43
N TYR A 75 6.74 13.28 1.19
CA TYR A 75 6.93 14.44 0.30
C TYR A 75 6.61 14.03 -1.14
N THR A 76 5.45 14.48 -1.62
CA THR A 76 4.91 14.24 -2.97
C THR A 76 3.90 15.33 -3.33
N ASP A 77 3.57 15.43 -4.60
CA ASP A 77 2.62 16.43 -5.11
C ASP A 77 1.15 16.18 -4.67
N ILE A 78 0.86 15.02 -4.07
CA ILE A 78 -0.49 14.68 -3.61
C ILE A 78 -1.03 15.70 -2.61
N HIS A 79 -0.16 16.27 -1.77
CA HIS A 79 -0.57 17.25 -0.76
C HIS A 79 -0.95 18.60 -1.41
N ALA A 80 -0.20 19.02 -2.42
CA ALA A 80 -0.52 20.22 -3.21
C ALA A 80 -1.85 20.04 -3.96
N SER A 81 -2.06 18.87 -4.57
CA SER A 81 -3.32 18.52 -5.24
C SER A 81 -4.51 18.50 -4.28
N GLY A 82 -4.29 18.18 -3.00
CA GLY A 82 -5.27 18.24 -1.92
C GLY A 82 -5.45 19.63 -1.30
N GLY A 83 -4.78 20.67 -1.83
CA GLY A 83 -4.88 22.05 -1.34
C GLY A 83 -3.96 22.40 -0.17
N GLU A 84 -3.08 21.49 0.27
CA GLU A 84 -2.20 21.71 1.41
C GLU A 84 -0.74 21.28 1.12
N PRO A 85 0.02 22.06 0.31
CA PRO A 85 1.39 21.70 -0.07
C PRO A 85 2.35 21.58 1.13
N GLY A 86 2.14 22.32 2.21
CA GLY A 86 2.93 22.29 3.45
C GLY A 86 2.52 21.23 4.47
N ARG A 87 1.63 20.31 4.12
CA ARG A 87 1.06 19.33 5.06
C ARG A 87 2.10 18.49 5.79
N VAL A 88 3.13 18.02 5.09
CA VAL A 88 4.18 17.18 5.68
C VAL A 88 4.93 17.97 6.74
N ASP A 89 5.34 19.20 6.45
CA ASP A 89 6.09 20.05 7.38
C ASP A 89 5.26 20.43 8.60
N ARG A 90 3.97 20.67 8.44
CA ARG A 90 3.05 20.95 9.56
C ARG A 90 2.91 19.77 10.50
N LEU A 91 2.95 18.54 10.00
CA LEU A 91 2.62 17.34 10.78
C LEU A 91 3.83 16.47 11.14
N LYS A 92 5.04 16.76 10.63
CA LYS A 92 6.23 15.93 10.82
C LYS A 92 6.61 15.70 12.29
N ASP A 93 6.38 16.68 13.14
CA ASP A 93 6.72 16.58 14.57
C ASP A 93 5.84 15.57 15.34
N ALA A 94 4.67 15.24 14.80
CA ALA A 94 3.80 14.19 15.33
C ALA A 94 4.22 12.78 14.84
N ILE A 95 5.13 12.68 13.85
CA ILE A 95 5.70 11.41 13.41
C ILE A 95 6.80 10.98 14.37
N PRO A 96 6.86 9.72 14.85
CA PRO A 96 7.93 9.27 15.74
C PRO A 96 9.34 9.54 15.22
N MET A 97 9.59 9.33 13.92
CA MET A 97 10.88 9.64 13.27
C MET A 97 11.14 11.13 13.05
N LYS A 98 10.21 12.03 13.43
CA LYS A 98 10.34 13.51 13.38
C LYS A 98 10.63 14.07 11.98
N ARG A 99 10.25 13.36 10.93
CA ARG A 99 10.35 13.80 9.54
C ARG A 99 9.29 13.16 8.68
N GLY A 100 9.01 13.75 7.53
CA GLY A 100 8.30 13.08 6.45
C GLY A 100 9.17 12.00 5.79
N GLY A 101 8.54 11.10 5.09
CA GLY A 101 9.23 10.14 4.22
C GLY A 101 9.52 10.74 2.85
N GLU A 102 10.52 10.20 2.18
CA GLU A 102 10.79 10.47 0.77
C GLU A 102 10.08 9.43 -0.11
N ALA A 103 9.64 9.83 -1.30
CA ALA A 103 8.98 8.92 -2.23
C ALA A 103 9.83 7.66 -2.53
N ILE A 104 11.16 7.83 -2.60
CA ILE A 104 12.09 6.72 -2.83
C ILE A 104 12.11 5.70 -1.68
N GLU A 105 11.85 6.10 -0.45
CA GLU A 105 11.79 5.18 0.70
C GLU A 105 10.59 4.24 0.56
N VAL A 106 9.43 4.77 0.14
CA VAL A 106 8.25 3.98 -0.17
C VAL A 106 8.48 3.07 -1.39
N ALA A 107 9.10 3.62 -2.44
CA ALA A 107 9.39 2.87 -3.67
C ALA A 107 10.32 1.66 -3.40
N ARG A 108 11.32 1.80 -2.53
CA ARG A 108 12.21 0.70 -2.13
C ARG A 108 11.45 -0.42 -1.40
N ALA A 109 10.51 -0.06 -0.51
CA ALA A 109 9.67 -1.05 0.16
C ALA A 109 8.78 -1.80 -0.83
N ILE A 110 8.17 -1.09 -1.79
CA ILE A 110 7.37 -1.71 -2.86
C ILE A 110 8.24 -2.64 -3.71
N ALA A 111 9.44 -2.20 -4.12
CA ALA A 111 10.35 -3.00 -4.93
C ALA A 111 10.78 -4.29 -4.22
N TRP A 112 11.07 -4.21 -2.92
CA TRP A 112 11.39 -5.40 -2.12
C TRP A 112 10.20 -6.37 -2.05
N VAL A 113 8.99 -5.89 -1.78
CA VAL A 113 7.79 -6.76 -1.72
C VAL A 113 7.48 -7.40 -3.07
N LEU A 114 7.83 -6.73 -4.19
CA LEU A 114 7.68 -7.27 -5.55
C LEU A 114 8.75 -8.33 -5.88
N SER A 115 9.92 -8.28 -5.26
CA SER A 115 11.06 -9.14 -5.58
C SER A 115 10.92 -10.56 -5.03
N ASP A 116 11.79 -11.46 -5.49
CA ASP A 116 11.89 -12.83 -5.00
C ASP A 116 12.43 -12.92 -3.57
N GLU A 117 13.10 -11.87 -3.07
CA GLU A 117 13.51 -11.79 -1.67
C GLU A 117 12.32 -11.84 -0.70
N ALA A 118 11.13 -11.43 -1.17
CA ALA A 118 9.88 -11.52 -0.43
C ALA A 118 9.03 -12.74 -0.83
N SER A 119 9.66 -13.82 -1.30
CA SER A 119 8.97 -15.00 -1.86
C SER A 119 7.99 -15.70 -0.90
N TYR A 120 8.18 -15.56 0.40
CA TYR A 120 7.27 -16.12 1.42
C TYR A 120 6.35 -15.08 2.05
N VAL A 121 6.23 -13.88 1.45
CA VAL A 121 5.40 -12.76 1.92
C VAL A 121 4.18 -12.63 1.03
N THR A 122 2.99 -12.97 1.55
CA THR A 122 1.69 -12.75 0.91
C THR A 122 0.64 -12.42 1.96
N GLY A 123 -0.32 -11.55 1.65
CA GLY A 123 -1.33 -11.07 2.58
C GLY A 123 -0.81 -10.05 3.61
N ALA A 124 0.43 -9.61 3.48
CA ALA A 124 1.01 -8.60 4.35
C ALA A 124 0.56 -7.19 3.95
N VAL A 125 0.41 -6.33 4.97
CA VAL A 125 0.19 -4.90 4.79
C VAL A 125 1.30 -4.18 5.56
N LEU A 126 2.28 -3.66 4.81
CA LEU A 126 3.51 -3.07 5.34
C LEU A 126 3.37 -1.57 5.55
N ASP A 127 3.52 -1.11 6.78
CA ASP A 127 3.55 0.32 7.08
C ASP A 127 4.92 0.92 6.75
N VAL A 128 4.95 1.98 5.94
CA VAL A 128 6.14 2.78 5.62
C VAL A 128 5.81 4.23 6.01
N GLY A 129 5.72 4.47 7.32
CA GLY A 129 5.14 5.70 7.86
C GLY A 129 5.93 6.36 8.98
N GLY A 130 7.21 5.99 9.18
CA GLY A 130 8.04 6.59 10.23
C GLY A 130 7.56 6.33 11.66
N GLY A 131 6.80 5.22 11.86
CA GLY A 131 6.24 4.82 13.16
C GLY A 131 4.83 5.38 13.45
N ARG A 132 4.21 6.07 12.51
CA ARG A 132 2.85 6.62 12.64
C ARG A 132 1.78 5.56 12.45
#